data_515da44f0ef8e985756b0deee14c93a2
#
_entry.id   515da44f0ef8e985756b0deee14c93a2
#
_cell.length_a   1.000
_cell.length_b   1.000
_cell.length_c   1.000
_cell.angle_alpha   90.00
_cell.angle_beta   90.00
_cell.angle_gamma   90.00
#
_symmetry.space_group_name_H-M   'P 1'
#
loop_
_entity.id
_entity.type
_entity.pdbx_description
1 polymer ?
#
loop_
_entity_poly.entity_id
_entity_poly.type
_entity_poly.pdbx_seq_one_letter_code
_entity_poly.pdbx_strand_id
1 'polypeptide(L)'
;MSNWWVYIIQCRNKSLYTGITTDVERRFNEHQNDDKKASKYCARFRPLKLVYKSSAYENKSDASKEEYRIKQLSHKDKLNFIKIN
;
A
#
# COMPACT_ATOMS: atom_id res chain seq x y z
N MET A 1 -0.08 -22.20 -0.98
CA MET A 1 0.89 -21.12 -1.13
C MET A 1 0.23 -19.78 -1.00
N SER A 2 0.94 -18.82 -0.41
CA SER A 2 0.35 -17.50 -0.18
C SER A 2 0.48 -16.65 -1.43
N ASN A 3 -0.62 -15.97 -1.81
CA ASN A 3 -0.55 -14.92 -2.80
C ASN A 3 -0.03 -13.63 -2.17
N TRP A 4 0.40 -12.72 -3.02
CA TRP A 4 0.86 -11.40 -2.61
C TRP A 4 0.06 -10.33 -3.31
N TRP A 5 -0.14 -9.20 -2.65
CA TRP A 5 -0.87 -8.06 -3.19
C TRP A 5 -0.05 -6.79 -3.01
N VAL A 6 -0.20 -5.87 -3.97
CA VAL A 6 0.26 -4.49 -3.83
C VAL A 6 -0.91 -3.66 -3.32
N TYR A 7 -0.67 -2.78 -2.37
CA TYR A 7 -1.69 -1.90 -1.84
C TYR A 7 -1.16 -0.47 -1.75
N ILE A 8 -2.05 0.50 -1.78
CA ILE A 8 -1.71 1.91 -1.57
C ILE A 8 -2.61 2.47 -0.48
N ILE A 9 -2.02 3.13 0.48
CA ILE A 9 -2.70 3.80 1.60
C ILE A 9 -2.53 5.30 1.42
N GLN A 10 -3.62 6.05 1.55
CA GLN A 10 -3.56 7.50 1.65
C GLN A 10 -3.54 7.90 3.13
N CYS A 11 -2.55 8.69 3.50
CA CYS A 11 -2.40 9.17 4.86
C CYS A 11 -3.19 10.48 5.06
N ARG A 12 -3.34 10.88 6.33
CA ARG A 12 -4.08 12.10 6.70
C ARG A 12 -3.56 13.33 5.96
N ASN A 13 -2.26 13.40 5.72
CA ASN A 13 -1.62 14.52 5.02
C ASN A 13 -1.71 14.42 3.49
N LYS A 14 -2.54 13.51 2.96
CA LYS A 14 -2.75 13.25 1.53
C LYS A 14 -1.60 12.55 0.83
N SER A 15 -0.51 12.22 1.51
CA SER A 15 0.55 11.42 0.92
C SER A 15 0.12 9.98 0.71
N LEU A 16 0.85 9.26 -0.15
CA LEU A 16 0.53 7.89 -0.53
C LEU A 16 1.65 6.95 -0.11
N TYR A 17 1.29 5.85 0.52
CA TYR A 17 2.22 4.81 0.95
C TYR A 17 1.91 3.52 0.19
N THR A 18 2.90 2.98 -0.52
CA THR A 18 2.77 1.76 -1.31
C THR A 18 3.51 0.62 -0.64
N GLY A 19 2.88 -0.55 -0.55
CA GLY A 19 3.50 -1.72 0.05
C GLY A 19 3.01 -3.00 -0.57
N ILE A 20 3.58 -4.13 -0.12
CA ILE A 20 3.13 -5.46 -0.51
C ILE A 20 2.87 -6.29 0.75
N THR A 21 1.94 -7.23 0.65
CA THR A 21 1.60 -8.09 1.78
C THR A 21 0.90 -9.35 1.29
N THR A 22 0.87 -10.37 2.13
CA THR A 22 0.06 -11.56 1.90
C THR A 22 -1.38 -11.40 2.40
N ASP A 23 -1.67 -10.32 3.14
CA ASP A 23 -3.00 -10.08 3.71
C ASP A 23 -3.20 -8.57 3.86
N VAL A 24 -3.91 -7.97 2.89
CA VAL A 24 -4.08 -6.52 2.83
C VAL A 24 -4.87 -5.99 4.04
N GLU A 25 -5.94 -6.68 4.43
CA GLU A 25 -6.76 -6.22 5.55
C GLU A 25 -5.98 -6.23 6.87
N ARG A 26 -5.25 -7.31 7.12
CA ARG A 26 -4.41 -7.41 8.30
C ARG A 26 -3.35 -6.31 8.30
N ARG A 27 -2.64 -6.13 7.18
CA ARG A 27 -1.56 -5.15 7.10
C ARG A 27 -2.08 -3.71 7.22
N PHE A 28 -3.22 -3.41 6.62
CA PHE A 28 -3.85 -2.11 6.78
C PHE A 28 -4.20 -1.85 8.24
N ASN A 29 -4.78 -2.85 8.92
CA ASN A 29 -5.13 -2.73 10.33
C ASN A 29 -3.90 -2.51 11.21
N GLU A 30 -2.79 -3.18 10.89
CA GLU A 30 -1.51 -2.97 11.59
C GLU A 30 -1.04 -1.52 11.45
N HIS A 31 -1.07 -0.98 10.22
CA HIS A 31 -0.69 0.42 9.99
C HIS A 31 -1.61 1.39 10.71
N GLN A 32 -2.89 1.08 10.77
CA GLN A 32 -3.88 1.98 11.37
C GLN A 32 -3.84 1.94 12.90
N ASN A 33 -3.58 0.79 13.50
CA ASN A 33 -3.83 0.58 14.93
C ASN A 33 -2.65 0.02 15.73
N ASP A 34 -1.61 -0.50 15.10
CA ASP A 34 -0.52 -1.18 15.80
C ASP A 34 0.78 -0.39 15.68
N ASP A 35 1.16 0.29 16.75
CA ASP A 35 2.35 1.15 16.75
C ASP A 35 3.65 0.39 16.55
N LYS A 36 3.69 -0.89 16.91
CA LYS A 36 4.89 -1.71 16.77
C LYS A 36 5.09 -2.23 15.36
N LYS A 37 3.98 -2.60 14.68
CA LYS A 37 4.03 -3.22 13.35
C LYS A 37 3.82 -2.23 12.22
N ALA A 38 3.22 -1.07 12.49
CA ALA A 38 3.00 -0.06 11.47
C ALA A 38 4.32 0.51 10.96
N SER A 39 4.37 0.93 9.70
CA SER A 39 5.48 1.77 9.27
C SER A 39 5.43 3.06 10.08
N LYS A 40 6.60 3.62 10.36
CA LYS A 40 6.69 4.87 11.13
C LYS A 40 5.91 5.99 10.46
N TYR A 41 5.96 6.03 9.13
CA TYR A 41 5.27 7.06 8.36
C TYR A 41 3.76 6.95 8.50
N CYS A 42 3.21 5.73 8.35
CA CYS A 42 1.78 5.52 8.50
C CYS A 42 1.31 5.81 9.91
N ALA A 43 2.06 5.37 10.92
CA ALA A 43 1.70 5.62 12.32
C ALA A 43 1.62 7.11 12.63
N ARG A 44 2.49 7.91 12.01
CA ARG A 44 2.56 9.35 12.25
C ARG A 44 1.39 10.12 11.63
N PHE A 45 0.87 9.65 10.51
CA PHE A 45 -0.14 10.39 9.75
C PHE A 45 -1.49 9.68 9.65
N ARG A 46 -1.91 9.08 10.75
CA ARG A 46 -3.26 8.53 10.89
C ARG A 46 -4.29 9.65 11.02
N PRO A 47 -5.54 9.45 10.64
CA PRO A 47 -6.11 8.20 10.14
C PRO A 47 -5.72 7.90 8.70
N LEU A 48 -5.75 6.62 8.36
CA LEU A 48 -5.35 6.11 7.05
C LEU A 48 -6.56 5.66 6.25
N LYS A 49 -6.40 5.63 4.92
CA LYS A 49 -7.45 5.14 4.02
C LYS A 49 -6.80 4.22 2.99
N LEU A 50 -7.36 3.01 2.83
CA LEU A 50 -6.93 2.10 1.77
C LEU A 50 -7.55 2.58 0.46
N VAL A 51 -6.72 2.98 -0.51
CA VAL A 51 -7.18 3.55 -1.78
C VAL A 51 -6.91 2.66 -2.98
N TYR A 52 -6.12 1.61 -2.83
CA TYR A 52 -5.83 0.67 -3.92
C TYR A 52 -5.42 -0.69 -3.39
N LYS A 53 -5.91 -1.74 -4.03
CA LYS A 53 -5.49 -3.12 -3.81
C LYS A 53 -5.40 -3.78 -5.19
N SER A 54 -4.25 -4.38 -5.51
CA SER A 54 -4.03 -5.04 -6.78
C SER A 54 -4.75 -6.39 -6.88
N SER A 55 -4.70 -7.02 -8.06
CA SER A 55 -4.96 -8.44 -8.19
C SER A 55 -3.86 -9.24 -7.50
N ALA A 56 -4.12 -10.50 -7.23
CA ALA A 56 -3.15 -11.35 -6.56
C ALA A 56 -1.96 -11.67 -7.47
N TYR A 57 -0.76 -11.62 -6.91
CA TYR A 57 0.46 -12.10 -7.55
C TYR A 57 0.84 -13.43 -6.91
N GLU A 58 1.35 -14.36 -7.73
CA GLU A 58 1.69 -15.70 -7.26
C GLU A 58 2.87 -15.72 -6.30
N ASN A 59 3.75 -14.72 -6.40
CA ASN A 59 4.97 -14.68 -5.59
C ASN A 59 5.35 -13.26 -5.22
N LYS A 60 6.22 -13.16 -4.21
CA LYS A 60 6.67 -11.88 -3.68
C LYS A 60 7.47 -11.08 -4.71
N SER A 61 8.24 -11.76 -5.55
CA SER A 61 9.08 -11.09 -6.55
C SER A 61 8.25 -10.26 -7.53
N ASP A 62 7.16 -10.83 -8.04
CA ASP A 62 6.29 -10.14 -9.00
C ASP A 62 5.58 -8.97 -8.34
N ALA A 63 5.09 -9.15 -7.11
CA ALA A 63 4.48 -8.06 -6.35
C ALA A 63 5.48 -6.94 -6.08
N SER A 64 6.73 -7.30 -5.73
CA SER A 64 7.79 -6.31 -5.49
C SER A 64 8.12 -5.49 -6.73
N LYS A 65 8.10 -6.10 -7.90
CA LYS A 65 8.34 -5.38 -9.16
C LYS A 65 7.26 -4.32 -9.40
N GLU A 66 6.01 -4.68 -9.17
CA GLU A 66 4.91 -3.73 -9.33
C GLU A 66 4.95 -2.63 -8.26
N GLU A 67 5.27 -2.99 -7.01
CA GLU A 67 5.47 -2.01 -5.95
C GLU A 67 6.52 -0.98 -6.36
N TYR A 68 7.66 -1.46 -6.86
CA TYR A 68 8.75 -0.59 -7.29
C TYR A 68 8.29 0.34 -8.42
N ARG A 69 7.59 -0.20 -9.42
CA ARG A 69 7.09 0.59 -10.55
C ARG A 69 6.15 1.71 -10.06
N ILE A 70 5.24 1.38 -9.17
CA ILE A 70 4.30 2.37 -8.63
C ILE A 70 5.04 3.45 -7.82
N LYS A 71 6.03 3.06 -7.04
CA LYS A 71 6.83 4.00 -6.24
C LYS A 71 7.58 5.01 -7.11
N GLN A 72 7.88 4.67 -8.35
CA GLN A 72 8.57 5.58 -9.28
C GLN A 72 7.63 6.63 -9.90
N LEU A 73 6.32 6.44 -9.79
CA LEU A 73 5.37 7.41 -10.31
C LEU A 73 5.38 8.69 -9.48
N SER A 74 5.14 9.83 -10.14
CA SER A 74 4.91 11.08 -9.42
C SER A 74 3.63 10.97 -8.59
N HIS A 75 3.45 11.89 -7.64
CA HIS A 75 2.22 11.92 -6.84
C HIS A 75 0.98 12.04 -7.72
N LYS A 76 1.03 12.89 -8.72
CA LYS A 76 -0.06 13.08 -9.68
C LYS A 76 -0.36 11.79 -10.45
N ASP A 77 0.68 11.10 -10.91
CA ASP A 77 0.52 9.86 -11.66
C ASP A 77 0.00 8.74 -10.78
N LYS A 78 0.40 8.69 -9.51
CA LYS A 78 -0.17 7.74 -8.56
C LYS A 78 -1.66 7.96 -8.36
N LEU A 79 -2.09 9.20 -8.23
CA LEU A 79 -3.51 9.53 -8.10
C LEU A 79 -4.30 9.12 -9.33
N ASN A 80 -3.76 9.35 -10.53
CA ASN A 80 -4.38 8.90 -11.76
C ASN A 80 -4.46 7.38 -11.83
N PHE A 81 -3.40 6.69 -11.44
CA PHE A 81 -3.36 5.23 -11.39
C PHE A 81 -4.46 4.67 -10.50
N ILE A 82 -4.62 5.23 -9.31
CA ILE A 82 -5.65 4.83 -8.34
C ILE A 82 -7.04 5.07 -8.93
N LYS A 83 -7.24 6.19 -9.60
CA LYS A 83 -8.54 6.60 -10.14
C LYS A 83 -9.03 5.67 -11.23
N ILE A 84 -8.14 5.15 -12.08
CA ILE A 84 -8.52 4.28 -13.21
C ILE A 84 -8.46 2.80 -12.88
N ASN A 85 -7.98 2.45 -11.72
CA ASN A 85 -7.95 1.08 -11.22
C ASN A 85 -8.86 0.96 -9.96
#